data_af9e2cd205c17ae0bc90c006fd69e212
#
_entry.id   af9e2cd205c17ae0bc90c006fd69e212
#
_cell.length_a   1.000
_cell.length_b   1.000
_cell.length_c   1.000
_cell.angle_alpha   90.00
_cell.angle_beta   90.00
_cell.angle_gamma   90.00
#
_symmetry.space_group_name_H-M   'P 1'
#
loop_
_entity.id
_entity.type
_entity.pdbx_description
1 polymer ?
#
loop_
_entity_poly.entity_id
_entity_poly.type
_entity_poly.pdbx_seq_one_letter_code
_entity_poly.pdbx_strand_id
1 'polypeptide(L)'
;MSEEIKQEVKKEVKETSLVKKIFSWIGTGFLTLLVVMASWLCFDKFVLKHQVPSIFGYSSLMVATGSMSGTIEEGDLIIIKNTGDYKVGEIVTFFQDGDTIPTTHRIIGVDDEGLWITRGDANNSKDSRSISSDEIIGEWVMTIPYVGTFIDWAVEGGGLIYIIGIFLILGLGIYIIKGDDEEEESSEPTPTE
;
A
#
# COMPACT_ATOMS: atom_id res chain seq x y z
N MET A 1 39.48 7.08 -36.57
CA MET A 1 38.47 6.39 -35.78
C MET A 1 37.76 5.44 -36.71
N SER A 2 37.96 4.12 -36.54
CA SER A 2 37.50 3.09 -37.48
C SER A 2 35.96 3.04 -37.52
N GLU A 3 35.39 2.66 -38.65
CA GLU A 3 33.93 2.53 -38.80
C GLU A 3 33.30 1.54 -37.80
N GLU A 4 34.06 0.54 -37.34
CA GLU A 4 33.68 -0.41 -36.30
C GLU A 4 33.37 0.27 -34.97
N ILE A 5 34.23 1.20 -34.50
CA ILE A 5 34.01 1.95 -33.26
C ILE A 5 32.74 2.80 -33.34
N LYS A 6 32.48 3.43 -34.50
CA LYS A 6 31.24 4.22 -34.71
C LYS A 6 29.99 3.34 -34.69
N GLN A 7 30.06 2.11 -35.17
CA GLN A 7 28.94 1.18 -35.15
C GLN A 7 28.67 0.64 -33.73
N GLU A 8 29.71 0.33 -32.95
CA GLU A 8 29.59 -0.10 -31.57
C GLU A 8 28.96 1.00 -30.72
N VAL A 9 29.47 2.22 -30.75
CA VAL A 9 28.92 3.36 -29.99
C VAL A 9 27.46 3.62 -30.36
N LYS A 10 27.11 3.54 -31.67
CA LYS A 10 25.73 3.71 -32.12
C LYS A 10 24.80 2.60 -31.64
N LYS A 11 25.31 1.39 -31.46
CA LYS A 11 24.57 0.24 -30.90
C LYS A 11 24.34 0.42 -29.42
N GLU A 12 25.36 0.80 -28.64
CA GLU A 12 25.23 1.08 -27.20
C GLU A 12 24.24 2.22 -26.92
N VAL A 13 24.33 3.33 -27.65
CA VAL A 13 23.40 4.46 -27.51
C VAL A 13 21.96 4.03 -27.81
N LYS A 14 21.77 3.15 -28.79
CA LYS A 14 20.45 2.65 -29.15
C LYS A 14 19.87 1.71 -28.06
N GLU A 15 20.72 0.85 -27.50
CA GLU A 15 20.31 -0.06 -26.39
C GLU A 15 19.97 0.70 -25.12
N THR A 16 20.79 1.68 -24.72
CA THR A 16 20.48 2.54 -23.56
C THR A 16 19.21 3.36 -23.74
N SER A 17 18.95 3.85 -24.96
CA SER A 17 17.71 4.55 -25.30
C SER A 17 16.48 3.64 -25.22
N LEU A 18 16.58 2.38 -25.63
CA LEU A 18 15.50 1.40 -25.54
C LEU A 18 15.19 1.05 -24.08
N VAL A 19 16.22 0.81 -23.27
CA VAL A 19 16.06 0.54 -21.84
C VAL A 19 15.36 1.70 -21.14
N LYS A 20 15.80 2.94 -21.37
CA LYS A 20 15.14 4.14 -20.82
C LYS A 20 13.68 4.24 -21.24
N LYS A 21 13.34 3.94 -22.50
CA LYS A 21 11.95 3.92 -22.97
C LYS A 21 11.12 2.86 -22.27
N ILE A 22 11.64 1.64 -22.12
CA ILE A 22 10.94 0.55 -21.43
C ILE A 22 10.65 0.93 -19.97
N PHE A 23 11.64 1.46 -19.24
CA PHE A 23 11.44 1.95 -17.87
C PHE A 23 10.40 3.07 -17.79
N SER A 24 10.41 4.01 -18.73
CA SER A 24 9.41 5.08 -18.81
C SER A 24 8.00 4.52 -19.05
N TRP A 25 7.83 3.55 -19.94
CA TRP A 25 6.55 2.92 -20.22
C TRP A 25 6.03 2.11 -19.01
N ILE A 26 6.92 1.37 -18.32
CA ILE A 26 6.59 0.64 -17.09
C ILE A 26 6.16 1.63 -16.01
N GLY A 27 6.90 2.71 -15.80
CA GLY A 27 6.58 3.73 -14.81
C GLY A 27 5.25 4.42 -15.10
N THR A 28 5.00 4.77 -16.37
CA THR A 28 3.72 5.37 -16.79
C THR A 28 2.56 4.40 -16.61
N GLY A 29 2.73 3.13 -16.99
CA GLY A 29 1.72 2.09 -16.80
C GLY A 29 1.39 1.86 -15.32
N PHE A 30 2.41 1.82 -14.47
CA PHE A 30 2.23 1.69 -13.02
C PHE A 30 1.49 2.89 -12.43
N LEU A 31 1.87 4.11 -12.81
CA LEU A 31 1.20 5.33 -12.35
C LEU A 31 -0.28 5.36 -12.80
N THR A 32 -0.54 4.99 -14.05
CA THR A 32 -1.90 4.90 -14.58
C THR A 32 -2.74 3.90 -13.78
N LEU A 33 -2.17 2.72 -13.45
CA LEU A 33 -2.83 1.72 -12.63
C LEU A 33 -3.17 2.27 -11.24
N LEU A 34 -2.24 2.97 -10.59
CA LEU A 34 -2.49 3.59 -9.28
C LEU A 34 -3.62 4.63 -9.34
N VAL A 35 -3.64 5.46 -10.39
CA VAL A 35 -4.71 6.47 -10.56
C VAL A 35 -6.06 5.80 -10.77
N VAL A 36 -6.14 4.75 -11.57
CA VAL A 36 -7.37 3.98 -11.78
C VAL A 36 -7.84 3.33 -10.48
N MET A 37 -6.93 2.71 -9.71
CA MET A 37 -7.27 2.13 -8.40
C MET A 37 -7.77 3.17 -7.41
N ALA A 38 -7.08 4.30 -7.31
CA ALA A 38 -7.51 5.40 -6.42
C ALA A 38 -8.88 5.97 -6.83
N SER A 39 -9.10 6.13 -8.14
CA SER A 39 -10.39 6.59 -8.67
C SER A 39 -11.52 5.60 -8.35
N TRP A 40 -11.25 4.30 -8.45
CA TRP A 40 -12.19 3.25 -8.08
C TRP A 40 -12.55 3.29 -6.59
N LEU A 41 -11.56 3.40 -5.71
CA LEU A 41 -11.78 3.52 -4.26
C LEU A 41 -12.60 4.76 -3.90
N CYS A 42 -12.31 5.89 -4.55
CA CYS A 42 -13.11 7.10 -4.38
C CYS A 42 -14.55 6.90 -4.86
N PHE A 43 -14.74 6.28 -6.01
CA PHE A 43 -16.06 5.97 -6.55
C PHE A 43 -16.84 5.05 -5.60
N ASP A 44 -16.23 3.98 -5.13
CA ASP A 44 -16.82 3.01 -4.20
C ASP A 44 -17.28 3.70 -2.91
N LYS A 45 -16.42 4.54 -2.32
CA LYS A 45 -16.73 5.26 -1.08
C LYS A 45 -17.79 6.36 -1.26
N PHE A 46 -17.67 7.20 -2.29
CA PHE A 46 -18.49 8.41 -2.41
C PHE A 46 -19.79 8.19 -3.20
N VAL A 47 -19.78 7.31 -4.19
CA VAL A 47 -20.94 7.05 -5.06
C VAL A 47 -21.73 5.85 -4.58
N LEU A 48 -21.09 4.72 -4.33
CA LEU A 48 -21.74 3.51 -3.83
C LEU A 48 -21.98 3.57 -2.32
N LYS A 49 -21.37 4.53 -1.62
CA LYS A 49 -21.50 4.76 -0.16
C LYS A 49 -21.15 3.54 0.70
N HIS A 50 -20.29 2.67 0.22
CA HIS A 50 -19.78 1.61 1.05
C HIS A 50 -18.96 2.19 2.20
N GLN A 51 -19.24 1.75 3.42
CA GLN A 51 -18.53 2.21 4.62
C GLN A 51 -17.06 1.81 4.56
N VAL A 52 -16.76 0.63 4.00
CA VAL A 52 -15.40 0.12 3.76
C VAL A 52 -15.24 -0.13 2.26
N PRO A 53 -14.43 0.68 1.56
CA PRO A 53 -14.17 0.51 0.13
C PRO A 53 -13.48 -0.83 -0.16
N SER A 54 -13.84 -1.47 -1.28
CA SER A 54 -13.28 -2.75 -1.67
C SER A 54 -12.82 -2.77 -3.13
N ILE A 55 -11.78 -3.59 -3.39
CA ILE A 55 -11.29 -3.88 -4.74
C ILE A 55 -11.29 -5.40 -4.90
N PHE A 56 -12.06 -5.93 -5.83
CA PHE A 56 -12.22 -7.36 -6.08
C PHE A 56 -12.60 -8.17 -4.82
N GLY A 57 -13.39 -7.57 -3.92
CA GLY A 57 -13.79 -8.19 -2.66
C GLY A 57 -12.76 -8.11 -1.54
N TYR A 58 -11.61 -7.47 -1.77
CA TYR A 58 -10.61 -7.20 -0.74
C TYR A 58 -10.74 -5.76 -0.24
N SER A 59 -10.63 -5.58 1.06
CA SER A 59 -10.56 -4.28 1.71
C SER A 59 -9.36 -4.20 2.63
N SER A 60 -8.87 -2.98 2.87
CA SER A 60 -7.77 -2.73 3.80
C SER A 60 -8.23 -1.85 4.94
N LEU A 61 -7.80 -2.17 6.15
CA LEU A 61 -8.16 -1.46 7.38
C LEU A 61 -6.94 -1.27 8.27
N MET A 62 -6.88 -0.11 8.93
CA MET A 62 -5.86 0.17 9.93
C MET A 62 -6.36 -0.29 11.30
N VAL A 63 -5.52 -1.00 12.02
CA VAL A 63 -5.85 -1.50 13.36
C VAL A 63 -5.64 -0.37 14.38
N ALA A 64 -6.72 0.05 15.01
CA ALA A 64 -6.73 1.20 15.91
C ALA A 64 -6.65 0.82 17.40
N THR A 65 -6.79 -0.46 17.75
CA THR A 65 -6.81 -0.93 19.15
C THR A 65 -6.09 -2.26 19.32
N GLY A 66 -5.62 -2.53 20.54
CA GLY A 66 -4.94 -3.77 20.89
C GLY A 66 -5.84 -4.95 21.23
N SER A 67 -7.14 -4.95 20.87
CA SER A 67 -8.07 -6.06 21.21
C SER A 67 -7.66 -7.41 20.60
N MET A 68 -6.83 -7.39 19.54
CA MET A 68 -6.31 -8.56 18.85
C MET A 68 -4.81 -8.78 19.10
N SER A 69 -4.21 -8.06 20.06
CA SER A 69 -2.78 -8.18 20.38
C SER A 69 -2.34 -9.61 20.63
N GLY A 70 -1.18 -9.95 20.11
CA GLY A 70 -0.65 -11.31 20.04
C GLY A 70 -0.91 -11.99 18.69
N THR A 71 -1.88 -11.51 17.90
CA THR A 71 -2.17 -11.97 16.54
C THR A 71 -2.09 -10.81 15.53
N ILE A 72 -2.68 -9.68 15.88
CA ILE A 72 -2.70 -8.44 15.08
C ILE A 72 -2.45 -7.30 16.07
N GLU A 73 -1.48 -6.46 15.78
CA GLU A 73 -1.11 -5.37 16.69
C GLU A 73 -1.71 -4.02 16.25
N GLU A 74 -1.83 -3.12 17.21
CA GLU A 74 -2.21 -1.73 16.94
C GLU A 74 -1.18 -1.08 15.97
N GLY A 75 -1.68 -0.36 14.98
CA GLY A 75 -0.85 0.24 13.93
C GLY A 75 -0.54 -0.69 12.76
N ASP A 76 -1.02 -1.93 12.77
CA ASP A 76 -0.95 -2.82 11.61
C ASP A 76 -1.98 -2.44 10.55
N LEU A 77 -1.67 -2.76 9.28
CA LEU A 77 -2.64 -2.75 8.19
C LEU A 77 -3.09 -4.18 7.93
N ILE A 78 -4.38 -4.44 8.07
CA ILE A 78 -4.96 -5.74 7.73
C ILE A 78 -5.65 -5.71 6.37
N ILE A 79 -5.54 -6.83 5.65
CA ILE A 79 -6.31 -7.10 4.44
C ILE A 79 -7.38 -8.11 4.78
N ILE A 80 -8.61 -7.78 4.48
CA ILE A 80 -9.79 -8.64 4.67
C ILE A 80 -10.42 -8.96 3.31
N LYS A 81 -11.12 -10.09 3.24
CA LYS A 81 -11.84 -10.54 2.05
C LYS A 81 -13.25 -10.97 2.40
N ASN A 82 -14.24 -10.49 1.65
CA ASN A 82 -15.59 -11.00 1.77
C ASN A 82 -15.72 -12.34 1.02
N THR A 83 -15.88 -13.42 1.75
CA THR A 83 -16.03 -14.79 1.21
C THR A 83 -17.48 -15.26 1.30
N GLY A 84 -18.26 -14.73 2.24
CA GLY A 84 -19.62 -15.17 2.53
C GLY A 84 -19.73 -16.51 3.25
N ASP A 85 -18.61 -17.22 3.46
CA ASP A 85 -18.54 -18.51 4.18
C ASP A 85 -17.51 -18.38 5.30
N TYR A 86 -17.97 -18.44 6.56
CA TYR A 86 -17.17 -18.20 7.75
C TYR A 86 -17.20 -19.40 8.68
N LYS A 87 -16.14 -19.57 9.50
CA LYS A 87 -15.96 -20.70 10.41
C LYS A 87 -15.47 -20.27 11.77
N VAL A 88 -15.77 -21.08 12.78
CA VAL A 88 -15.19 -20.92 14.11
C VAL A 88 -13.67 -20.99 14.02
N GLY A 89 -13.00 -20.02 14.65
CA GLY A 89 -11.55 -19.84 14.64
C GLY A 89 -11.06 -18.76 13.66
N GLU A 90 -11.86 -18.38 12.69
CA GLU A 90 -11.51 -17.29 11.75
C GLU A 90 -11.63 -15.92 12.40
N ILE A 91 -10.81 -14.99 11.94
CA ILE A 91 -10.86 -13.60 12.35
C ILE A 91 -11.70 -12.85 11.33
N VAL A 92 -12.72 -12.15 11.79
CA VAL A 92 -13.66 -11.42 10.94
C VAL A 92 -13.76 -9.97 11.35
N THR A 93 -14.08 -9.13 10.37
CA THR A 93 -14.34 -7.71 10.57
C THR A 93 -15.81 -7.43 10.31
N PHE A 94 -16.44 -6.70 11.22
CA PHE A 94 -17.87 -6.42 11.19
C PHE A 94 -18.16 -5.06 11.87
N PHE A 95 -19.35 -4.51 11.63
CA PHE A 95 -19.83 -3.34 12.38
C PHE A 95 -20.65 -3.78 13.57
N GLN A 96 -20.39 -3.20 14.74
CA GLN A 96 -21.31 -3.27 15.85
C GLN A 96 -22.43 -2.23 15.67
N ASP A 97 -23.61 -2.50 16.27
CA ASP A 97 -24.77 -1.62 16.12
C ASP A 97 -24.46 -0.17 16.52
N GLY A 98 -24.63 0.74 15.57
CA GLY A 98 -24.41 2.17 15.77
C GLY A 98 -22.95 2.63 15.58
N ASP A 99 -22.02 1.72 15.36
CA ASP A 99 -20.62 2.07 15.15
C ASP A 99 -20.35 2.48 13.69
N THR A 100 -19.51 3.48 13.54
CA THR A 100 -18.97 3.91 12.24
C THR A 100 -17.59 3.31 11.95
N ILE A 101 -16.97 2.71 12.98
CA ILE A 101 -15.65 2.08 12.91
C ILE A 101 -15.85 0.57 13.04
N PRO A 102 -15.35 -0.24 12.10
CA PRO A 102 -15.51 -1.68 12.16
C PRO A 102 -14.62 -2.29 13.26
N THR A 103 -15.11 -3.37 13.86
CA THR A 103 -14.41 -4.20 14.83
C THR A 103 -13.87 -5.44 14.16
N THR A 104 -12.64 -5.85 14.52
CA THR A 104 -12.02 -7.10 14.04
C THR A 104 -11.78 -8.03 15.20
N HIS A 105 -12.49 -9.15 15.23
CA HIS A 105 -12.40 -10.15 16.32
C HIS A 105 -12.43 -11.57 15.76
N ARG A 106 -12.13 -12.56 16.61
CA ARG A 106 -12.18 -13.98 16.26
C ARG A 106 -13.55 -14.57 16.54
N ILE A 107 -14.06 -15.38 15.62
CA ILE A 107 -15.23 -16.24 15.84
C ILE A 107 -14.83 -17.34 16.82
N ILE A 108 -15.46 -17.39 18.00
CA ILE A 108 -15.18 -18.38 19.03
C ILE A 108 -16.29 -19.43 19.19
N GLY A 109 -17.42 -19.26 18.51
CA GLY A 109 -18.54 -20.17 18.56
C GLY A 109 -19.75 -19.68 17.80
N VAL A 110 -20.83 -20.41 17.96
CA VAL A 110 -22.17 -20.08 17.43
C VAL A 110 -23.15 -20.17 18.59
N ASP A 111 -24.10 -19.27 18.66
CA ASP A 111 -25.15 -19.31 19.68
C ASP A 111 -26.34 -20.20 19.26
N ASP A 112 -27.34 -20.28 20.15
CA ASP A 112 -28.53 -21.10 19.95
C ASP A 112 -29.41 -20.61 18.77
N GLU A 113 -29.23 -19.35 18.32
CA GLU A 113 -29.94 -18.73 17.22
C GLU A 113 -29.17 -18.87 15.89
N GLY A 114 -27.97 -19.47 15.91
CA GLY A 114 -27.10 -19.64 14.76
C GLY A 114 -26.25 -18.43 14.42
N LEU A 115 -26.14 -17.45 15.33
CA LEU A 115 -25.32 -16.25 15.18
C LEU A 115 -23.88 -16.50 15.67
N TRP A 116 -22.93 -15.79 15.09
CA TRP A 116 -21.51 -15.90 15.43
C TRP A 116 -21.21 -15.19 16.76
N ILE A 117 -20.61 -15.92 17.68
CA ILE A 117 -20.05 -15.38 18.92
C ILE A 117 -18.60 -15.00 18.63
N THR A 118 -18.24 -13.72 18.87
CA THR A 118 -16.91 -13.19 18.62
C THR A 118 -16.21 -12.74 19.90
N ARG A 119 -14.87 -12.66 19.83
CA ARG A 119 -14.03 -12.15 20.91
C ARG A 119 -12.68 -11.68 20.35
N GLY A 120 -12.18 -10.55 20.84
CA GLY A 120 -10.79 -10.14 20.62
C GLY A 120 -9.81 -11.10 21.31
N ASP A 121 -8.71 -11.43 20.65
CA ASP A 121 -7.72 -12.39 21.16
C ASP A 121 -7.10 -11.95 22.51
N ALA A 122 -6.96 -10.64 22.72
CA ALA A 122 -6.49 -10.05 23.96
C ALA A 122 -7.61 -9.81 24.99
N ASN A 123 -8.88 -10.02 24.65
CA ASN A 123 -10.02 -9.75 25.52
C ASN A 123 -10.30 -10.94 26.45
N ASN A 124 -10.64 -10.65 27.71
CA ASN A 124 -11.02 -11.68 28.71
C ASN A 124 -12.43 -12.21 28.50
N SER A 125 -13.30 -11.46 27.83
CA SER A 125 -14.72 -11.79 27.66
C SER A 125 -15.09 -11.78 26.19
N LYS A 126 -16.11 -12.58 25.82
CA LYS A 126 -16.75 -12.53 24.51
C LYS A 126 -17.45 -11.19 24.33
N ASP A 127 -17.68 -10.82 23.08
CA ASP A 127 -18.45 -9.64 22.74
C ASP A 127 -19.88 -9.73 23.29
N SER A 128 -20.47 -8.60 23.59
CA SER A 128 -21.78 -8.53 24.23
C SER A 128 -22.92 -9.02 23.35
N ARG A 129 -22.72 -8.98 22.04
CA ARG A 129 -23.71 -9.38 21.02
C ARG A 129 -23.10 -10.41 20.06
N SER A 130 -23.87 -11.39 19.65
CA SER A 130 -23.57 -12.25 18.52
C SER A 130 -23.92 -11.52 17.22
N ILE A 131 -23.25 -11.87 16.12
CA ILE A 131 -23.41 -11.23 14.79
C ILE A 131 -23.88 -12.23 13.76
N SER A 132 -24.65 -11.77 12.77
CA SER A 132 -25.03 -12.56 11.63
C SER A 132 -23.92 -12.55 10.54
N SER A 133 -23.96 -13.49 9.61
CA SER A 133 -23.03 -13.51 8.47
C SER A 133 -23.14 -12.26 7.60
N ASP A 134 -24.31 -11.64 7.53
CA ASP A 134 -24.58 -10.44 6.71
C ASP A 134 -23.89 -9.18 7.28
N GLU A 135 -23.59 -9.18 8.58
CA GLU A 135 -22.91 -8.07 9.25
C GLU A 135 -21.39 -8.14 9.06
N ILE A 136 -20.87 -9.28 8.59
CA ILE A 136 -19.44 -9.47 8.38
C ILE A 136 -19.04 -8.82 7.06
N ILE A 137 -18.09 -7.86 7.15
CA ILE A 137 -17.51 -7.18 5.99
C ILE A 137 -16.53 -8.10 5.25
N GLY A 138 -15.78 -8.90 6.02
CA GLY A 138 -14.83 -9.87 5.48
C GLY A 138 -14.04 -10.58 6.56
N GLU A 139 -13.38 -11.66 6.16
CA GLU A 139 -12.42 -12.42 6.96
C GLU A 139 -11.00 -11.86 6.78
N TRP A 140 -10.20 -11.97 7.83
CA TRP A 140 -8.78 -11.62 7.78
C TRP A 140 -8.00 -12.56 6.87
N VAL A 141 -7.21 -11.97 5.96
CA VAL A 141 -6.37 -12.70 5.02
C VAL A 141 -4.91 -12.57 5.39
N MET A 142 -4.46 -11.35 5.67
CA MET A 142 -3.06 -11.08 6.01
C MET A 142 -2.92 -9.75 6.76
N THR A 143 -1.79 -9.62 7.45
CA THR A 143 -1.37 -8.39 8.12
C THR A 143 -0.09 -7.85 7.46
N ILE A 144 -0.03 -6.54 7.26
CA ILE A 144 1.18 -5.81 6.91
C ILE A 144 1.56 -5.00 8.16
N PRO A 145 2.60 -5.42 8.89
CA PRO A 145 2.92 -4.82 10.17
C PRO A 145 3.48 -3.40 10.01
N TYR A 146 3.26 -2.58 11.04
CA TYR A 146 3.83 -1.23 11.19
C TYR A 146 3.42 -0.18 10.16
N VAL A 147 2.52 -0.46 9.23
CA VAL A 147 2.10 0.51 8.19
C VAL A 147 1.45 1.74 8.81
N GLY A 148 0.56 1.55 9.79
CA GLY A 148 -0.07 2.64 10.51
C GLY A 148 0.94 3.46 11.30
N THR A 149 1.80 2.79 12.04
CA THR A 149 2.89 3.43 12.80
C THR A 149 3.79 4.27 11.88
N PHE A 150 4.09 3.77 10.67
CA PHE A 150 4.85 4.53 9.68
C PHE A 150 4.07 5.75 9.16
N ILE A 151 2.78 5.61 8.90
CA ILE A 151 1.92 6.71 8.44
C ILE A 151 1.82 7.79 9.53
N ASP A 152 1.58 7.40 10.78
CA ASP A 152 1.51 8.32 11.92
C ASP A 152 2.84 9.08 12.10
N TRP A 153 3.96 8.36 12.05
CA TRP A 153 5.28 8.99 12.07
C TRP A 153 5.49 9.93 10.89
N ALA A 154 5.09 9.55 9.68
CA ALA A 154 5.29 10.37 8.50
C ALA A 154 4.43 11.65 8.52
N VAL A 155 3.17 11.54 8.94
CA VAL A 155 2.19 12.62 8.88
C VAL A 155 2.23 13.47 10.15
N GLU A 156 2.07 12.86 11.32
CA GLU A 156 1.96 13.55 12.60
C GLU A 156 3.32 13.78 13.25
N GLY A 157 4.26 12.86 13.09
CA GLY A 157 5.63 12.95 13.62
C GLY A 157 6.58 13.82 12.78
N GLY A 158 6.10 14.46 11.72
CA GLY A 158 6.92 15.30 10.85
C GLY A 158 7.89 14.54 9.94
N GLY A 159 7.75 13.21 9.85
CA GLY A 159 8.58 12.34 9.02
C GLY A 159 8.60 12.72 7.54
N LEU A 160 7.50 13.30 7.02
CA LEU A 160 7.42 13.84 5.67
C LEU A 160 8.50 14.89 5.38
N ILE A 161 8.85 15.74 6.36
CA ILE A 161 9.89 16.75 6.20
C ILE A 161 11.24 16.10 5.97
N TYR A 162 11.55 15.03 6.72
CA TYR A 162 12.79 14.27 6.54
C TYR A 162 12.82 13.54 5.20
N ILE A 163 11.71 12.91 4.78
CA ILE A 163 11.59 12.24 3.49
C ILE A 163 11.83 13.24 2.36
N ILE A 164 11.17 14.39 2.37
CA ILE A 164 11.34 15.46 1.37
C ILE A 164 12.80 15.97 1.39
N GLY A 165 13.37 16.19 2.57
CA GLY A 165 14.77 16.64 2.73
C GLY A 165 15.76 15.64 2.09
N ILE A 166 15.58 14.35 2.31
CA ILE A 166 16.40 13.30 1.70
C ILE A 166 16.29 13.34 0.17
N PHE A 167 15.06 13.44 -0.38
CA PHE A 167 14.87 13.52 -1.83
C PHE A 167 15.49 14.77 -2.44
N LEU A 168 15.44 15.92 -1.75
CA LEU A 168 16.09 17.15 -2.20
C LEU A 168 17.62 17.01 -2.21
N ILE A 169 18.20 16.42 -1.16
CA ILE A 169 19.66 16.18 -1.08
C ILE A 169 20.10 15.22 -2.18
N LEU A 170 19.38 14.10 -2.39
CA LEU A 170 19.67 13.15 -3.45
C LEU A 170 19.53 13.79 -4.83
N GLY A 171 18.47 14.57 -5.06
CA GLY A 171 18.25 15.29 -6.32
C GLY A 171 19.35 16.29 -6.62
N LEU A 172 19.77 17.06 -5.60
CA LEU A 172 20.88 17.99 -5.71
C LEU A 172 22.21 17.27 -5.99
N GLY A 173 22.46 16.16 -5.30
CA GLY A 173 23.66 15.33 -5.55
C GLY A 173 23.73 14.80 -6.98
N ILE A 174 22.62 14.27 -7.50
CA ILE A 174 22.52 13.82 -8.90
C ILE A 174 22.71 14.99 -9.87
N TYR A 175 22.16 16.18 -9.58
CA TYR A 175 22.30 17.36 -10.40
C TYR A 175 23.75 17.83 -10.49
N ILE A 176 24.50 17.86 -9.35
CA ILE A 176 25.91 18.24 -9.32
C ILE A 176 26.76 17.28 -10.13
N ILE A 177 26.60 15.95 -9.91
CA ILE A 177 27.38 14.93 -10.64
C ILE A 177 27.14 15.04 -12.17
N LYS A 178 25.89 15.28 -12.57
CA LYS A 178 25.57 15.43 -13.98
C LYS A 178 26.10 16.74 -14.60
N GLY A 179 26.20 17.80 -13.79
CA GLY A 179 26.76 19.08 -14.22
C GLY A 179 28.26 18.99 -14.51
N ASP A 180 29.00 18.25 -13.69
CA ASP A 180 30.44 18.04 -13.88
C ASP A 180 30.74 17.27 -15.19
N ASP A 181 29.91 16.27 -15.55
CA ASP A 181 30.06 15.51 -16.79
C ASP A 181 29.87 16.38 -18.06
N GLU A 182 28.98 17.39 -18.02
CA GLU A 182 28.72 18.28 -19.16
C GLU A 182 29.83 19.34 -19.32
N GLU A 183 30.54 19.73 -18.26
CA GLU A 183 31.69 20.67 -18.34
C GLU A 183 32.96 19.96 -18.86
N GLU A 184 33.20 18.70 -18.56
CA GLU A 184 34.33 17.92 -19.10
C GLU A 184 34.15 17.66 -20.60
N GLU A 185 32.94 17.37 -21.09
CA GLU A 185 32.68 17.14 -22.52
C GLU A 185 32.80 18.41 -23.35
N SER A 186 32.57 19.60 -22.76
CA SER A 186 32.71 20.90 -23.43
C SER A 186 34.14 21.42 -23.50
N SER A 187 35.09 20.86 -22.73
CA SER A 187 36.47 21.29 -22.63
C SER A 187 37.48 20.52 -23.50
N GLU A 188 37.05 19.53 -24.28
CA GLU A 188 37.91 18.88 -25.25
C GLU A 188 38.30 19.85 -26.38
N PRO A 189 39.58 20.12 -26.62
CA PRO A 189 40.02 21.02 -27.67
C PRO A 189 39.72 20.45 -29.05
N THR A 190 39.03 21.24 -29.87
CA THR A 190 38.83 20.94 -31.27
C THR A 190 40.17 20.68 -31.94
N PRO A 191 40.35 19.56 -32.66
CA PRO A 191 41.60 19.33 -33.43
C PRO A 191 41.73 20.40 -34.47
N THR A 192 42.78 21.21 -34.35
CA THR A 192 43.22 22.15 -35.40
C THR A 192 43.75 21.37 -36.58
N GLU A 193 43.21 21.65 -37.78
CA GLU A 193 43.71 21.19 -39.06
C GLU A 193 45.17 21.64 -39.34
#